data_9886a4b9e60948eb580fc0d3cce7d00a
#
_entry.id   9886a4b9e60948eb580fc0d3cce7d00a
#
_cell.length_a   1.000
_cell.length_b   1.000
_cell.length_c   1.000
_cell.angle_alpha   90.00
_cell.angle_beta   90.00
_cell.angle_gamma   90.00
#
_symmetry.space_group_name_H-M   'P 1'
#
loop_
_entity.id
_entity.type
_entity.pdbx_description
1 polymer ?
#
loop_
_entity_poly.entity_id
_entity_poly.type
_entity_poly.pdbx_seq_one_letter_code
_entity_poly.pdbx_strand_id
1 'polypeptide(L)'
;MSVEINYIKFELQKTNNMALELNDSIFEEKVLKSDKPVLVDFWAEWCGPCRMVGPIIDELSKDFEGKAVIGKIDVDANQEFAAKYGVRNIPTVLLFKDGELVSRQVGVAPKKTYEDAINAAL
;
A
#
# COMPACT_ATOMS: atom_id res chain seq x y z
N MET A 1 -23.68 -24.25 11.67
CA MET A 1 -22.28 -24.52 11.61
C MET A 1 -21.59 -23.84 10.48
N SER A 2 -21.84 -24.26 9.27
CA SER A 2 -21.20 -23.61 8.13
C SER A 2 -21.65 -22.16 7.98
N VAL A 3 -22.86 -21.84 8.45
CA VAL A 3 -23.35 -20.47 8.37
C VAL A 3 -22.54 -19.54 9.25
N GLU A 4 -22.17 -19.97 10.46
CA GLU A 4 -21.35 -19.15 11.33
C GLU A 4 -19.96 -18.93 10.75
N ILE A 5 -19.36 -19.97 10.19
CA ILE A 5 -18.05 -19.86 9.60
C ILE A 5 -18.08 -18.88 8.41
N ASN A 6 -19.12 -18.97 7.58
CA ASN A 6 -19.26 -18.05 6.44
C ASN A 6 -19.45 -16.62 6.91
N TYR A 7 -20.19 -16.42 7.98
CA TYR A 7 -20.39 -15.09 8.51
C TYR A 7 -19.07 -14.48 9.00
N ILE A 8 -18.28 -15.28 9.70
CA ILE A 8 -16.99 -14.81 10.19
C ILE A 8 -16.07 -14.43 9.03
N LYS A 9 -16.04 -15.24 7.99
CA LYS A 9 -15.24 -14.92 6.79
C LYS A 9 -15.71 -13.62 6.14
N PHE A 10 -17.01 -13.42 6.09
CA PHE A 10 -17.56 -12.22 5.50
C PHE A 10 -17.19 -10.98 6.32
N GLU A 11 -17.24 -11.08 7.63
CA GLU A 11 -16.83 -9.96 8.49
C GLU A 11 -15.36 -9.64 8.34
N LEU A 12 -14.52 -10.66 8.23
CA LEU A 12 -13.11 -10.45 8.00
C LEU A 12 -12.85 -9.74 6.67
N GLN A 13 -13.61 -10.11 5.64
CA GLN A 13 -13.50 -9.45 4.36
C GLN A 13 -13.92 -7.99 4.42
N LYS A 14 -14.92 -7.66 5.22
CA LYS A 14 -15.34 -6.29 5.41
C LYS A 14 -14.24 -5.46 6.07
N THR A 15 -13.52 -6.06 7.01
CA THR A 15 -12.44 -5.34 7.68
C THR A 15 -11.22 -5.20 6.82
N ASN A 16 -11.18 -5.90 5.65
CA ASN A 16 -10.07 -5.81 4.71
C ASN A 16 -10.21 -4.67 3.70
N ASN A 17 -11.07 -3.68 3.99
CA ASN A 17 -11.14 -2.45 3.19
C ASN A 17 -10.02 -1.49 3.52
N MET A 18 -8.99 -1.96 4.21
CA MET A 18 -7.80 -1.21 4.52
C MET A 18 -6.67 -1.64 3.62
N ALA A 19 -5.62 -0.82 3.58
CA ALA A 19 -4.45 -1.12 2.77
C ALA A 19 -3.86 -2.48 3.15
N LEU A 20 -3.35 -3.19 2.14
CA LEU A 20 -2.72 -4.48 2.34
C LEU A 20 -1.45 -4.32 3.16
N GLU A 21 -1.30 -5.13 4.19
CA GLU A 21 -0.10 -5.07 5.01
C GLU A 21 1.00 -5.91 4.36
N LEU A 22 2.06 -5.23 3.93
CA LEU A 22 3.18 -5.85 3.24
C LEU A 22 4.36 -6.05 4.20
N ASN A 23 5.23 -6.98 3.82
CA ASN A 23 6.50 -7.17 4.52
C ASN A 23 7.54 -7.61 3.49
N ASP A 24 8.81 -7.68 3.92
CA ASP A 24 9.89 -8.02 3.00
C ASP A 24 9.71 -9.40 2.37
N SER A 25 9.12 -10.36 3.10
CA SER A 25 9.02 -11.72 2.59
C SER A 25 8.00 -11.89 1.47
N ILE A 26 7.00 -11.00 1.38
CA ILE A 26 5.96 -11.11 0.35
C ILE A 26 6.04 -9.97 -0.68
N PHE A 27 6.98 -9.04 -0.51
CA PHE A 27 7.07 -7.85 -1.37
C PHE A 27 7.26 -8.23 -2.83
N GLU A 28 8.17 -9.13 -3.11
CA GLU A 28 8.44 -9.50 -4.49
C GLU A 28 7.20 -10.06 -5.17
N GLU A 29 6.52 -10.99 -4.51
CA GLU A 29 5.35 -11.62 -5.08
C GLU A 29 4.17 -10.66 -5.20
N LYS A 30 3.90 -9.88 -4.16
CA LYS A 30 2.71 -9.05 -4.13
C LYS A 30 2.88 -7.73 -4.87
N VAL A 31 4.10 -7.23 -4.97
CA VAL A 31 4.36 -5.93 -5.58
C VAL A 31 5.02 -6.08 -6.95
N LEU A 32 6.15 -6.77 -6.99
CA LEU A 32 6.95 -6.81 -8.21
C LEU A 32 6.39 -7.74 -9.27
N LYS A 33 5.64 -8.78 -8.85
CA LYS A 33 5.03 -9.73 -9.78
C LYS A 33 3.55 -9.46 -10.01
N SER A 34 3.03 -8.37 -9.50
CA SER A 34 1.63 -8.02 -9.70
C SER A 34 1.38 -7.57 -11.14
N ASP A 35 0.24 -7.96 -11.68
CA ASP A 35 -0.20 -7.49 -13.00
C ASP A 35 -0.99 -6.19 -12.93
N LYS A 36 -1.23 -5.69 -11.71
CA LYS A 36 -1.92 -4.42 -11.48
C LYS A 36 -0.93 -3.40 -10.92
N PRO A 37 -1.23 -2.10 -11.06
CA PRO A 37 -0.42 -1.09 -10.37
C PRO A 37 -0.47 -1.33 -8.86
N VAL A 38 0.65 -1.13 -8.20
CA VAL A 38 0.76 -1.33 -6.74
C VAL A 38 1.34 -0.07 -6.12
N LEU A 39 0.56 0.54 -5.23
CA LEU A 39 0.99 1.70 -4.46
C LEU A 39 1.43 1.22 -3.09
N VAL A 40 2.64 1.60 -2.67
CA VAL A 40 3.21 1.14 -1.40
C VAL A 40 3.57 2.34 -0.54
N ASP A 41 2.96 2.43 0.64
CA ASP A 41 3.25 3.45 1.64
C ASP A 41 4.30 2.92 2.61
N PHE A 42 5.49 3.52 2.58
CA PHE A 42 6.56 3.20 3.52
C PHE A 42 6.40 4.10 4.74
N TRP A 43 6.14 3.50 5.90
CA TRP A 43 5.75 4.23 7.10
C TRP A 43 6.38 3.64 8.35
N ALA A 44 6.27 4.35 9.48
CA ALA A 44 6.65 3.82 10.78
C ALA A 44 5.69 4.37 11.83
N GLU A 45 5.56 3.63 12.93
CA GLU A 45 4.59 3.97 13.96
C GLU A 45 4.92 5.29 14.67
N TRP A 46 6.21 5.60 14.83
CA TRP A 46 6.65 6.83 15.48
C TRP A 46 6.56 8.06 14.59
N CYS A 47 6.19 7.89 13.35
CA CYS A 47 6.22 8.95 12.34
C CYS A 47 4.91 9.74 12.35
N GLY A 48 4.95 10.99 12.80
CA GLY A 48 3.77 11.84 12.82
C GLY A 48 3.16 12.09 11.45
N PRO A 49 3.95 12.53 10.46
CA PRO A 49 3.41 12.77 9.11
C PRO A 49 2.82 11.53 8.47
N CYS A 50 3.33 10.35 8.80
CA CYS A 50 2.77 9.10 8.29
C CYS A 50 1.32 8.91 8.70
N ARG A 51 0.96 9.43 9.88
CA ARG A 51 -0.42 9.32 10.37
C ARG A 51 -1.40 10.17 9.58
N MET A 52 -0.90 11.16 8.87
CA MET A 52 -1.73 11.97 7.98
C MET A 52 -1.98 11.25 6.66
N VAL A 53 -1.01 10.50 6.19
CA VAL A 53 -1.09 9.77 4.93
C VAL A 53 -1.88 8.46 5.09
N GLY A 54 -1.75 7.80 6.24
CA GLY A 54 -2.39 6.50 6.49
C GLY A 54 -3.87 6.44 6.10
N PRO A 55 -4.70 7.34 6.62
CA PRO A 55 -6.14 7.32 6.26
C PRO A 55 -6.38 7.50 4.76
N ILE A 56 -5.55 8.31 4.08
CA ILE A 56 -5.65 8.50 2.64
C ILE A 56 -5.35 7.19 1.93
N ILE A 57 -4.32 6.47 2.37
CA ILE A 57 -3.94 5.19 1.79
C ILE A 57 -5.07 4.17 1.95
N ASP A 58 -5.71 4.14 3.11
CA ASP A 58 -6.84 3.24 3.34
C ASP A 58 -8.03 3.58 2.44
N GLU A 59 -8.31 4.88 2.23
CA GLU A 59 -9.37 5.29 1.31
C GLU A 59 -9.05 4.86 -0.11
N LEU A 60 -7.80 5.02 -0.53
CA LEU A 60 -7.37 4.62 -1.87
C LEU A 60 -7.54 3.12 -2.07
N SER A 61 -7.25 2.34 -1.04
CA SER A 61 -7.42 0.90 -1.10
C SER A 61 -8.87 0.53 -1.43
N LYS A 62 -9.80 1.24 -0.82
CA LYS A 62 -11.21 1.01 -1.08
C LYS A 62 -11.61 1.50 -2.48
N ASP A 63 -11.16 2.70 -2.84
CA ASP A 63 -11.55 3.32 -4.11
C ASP A 63 -11.05 2.55 -5.32
N PHE A 64 -9.86 1.95 -5.22
CA PHE A 64 -9.25 1.25 -6.34
C PHE A 64 -9.33 -0.27 -6.22
N GLU A 65 -10.20 -0.78 -5.36
CA GLU A 65 -10.36 -2.21 -5.19
C GLU A 65 -10.62 -2.88 -6.54
N GLY A 66 -9.83 -3.94 -6.83
CA GLY A 66 -9.93 -4.66 -8.11
C GLY A 66 -9.15 -4.03 -9.25
N LYS A 67 -8.74 -2.77 -9.13
CA LYS A 67 -8.02 -2.06 -10.20
C LYS A 67 -6.56 -1.86 -9.90
N ALA A 68 -6.24 -1.59 -8.66
CA ALA A 68 -4.86 -1.39 -8.19
C ALA A 68 -4.74 -1.99 -6.81
N VAL A 69 -3.54 -2.37 -6.45
CA VAL A 69 -3.24 -2.89 -5.12
C VAL A 69 -2.66 -1.75 -4.31
N ILE A 70 -3.22 -1.50 -3.14
CA ILE A 70 -2.75 -0.43 -2.25
C ILE A 70 -2.25 -1.10 -0.99
N GLY A 71 -0.97 -0.91 -0.67
CA GLY A 71 -0.36 -1.55 0.48
C GLY A 71 0.48 -0.60 1.29
N LYS A 72 0.88 -1.07 2.46
CA LYS A 72 1.78 -0.33 3.35
C LYS A 72 2.78 -1.28 3.96
N ILE A 73 3.97 -0.77 4.24
CA ILE A 73 5.05 -1.56 4.82
C ILE A 73 5.73 -0.76 5.92
N ASP A 74 5.86 -1.39 7.08
CA ASP A 74 6.51 -0.79 8.25
C ASP A 74 8.02 -0.92 8.08
N VAL A 75 8.71 0.23 7.94
CA VAL A 75 10.14 0.23 7.66
C VAL A 75 11.00 -0.17 8.86
N ASP A 76 10.46 -0.09 10.08
CA ASP A 76 11.21 -0.53 11.25
C ASP A 76 11.37 -2.06 11.27
N ALA A 77 10.35 -2.76 10.84
CA ALA A 77 10.36 -4.21 10.78
C ALA A 77 10.83 -4.75 9.44
N ASN A 78 10.86 -3.93 8.39
CA ASN A 78 11.11 -4.37 7.02
C ASN A 78 12.02 -3.38 6.33
N GLN A 79 13.32 -3.70 6.26
CA GLN A 79 14.31 -2.76 5.75
C GLN A 79 14.83 -3.08 4.36
N GLU A 80 14.57 -4.29 3.87
CA GLU A 80 15.17 -4.74 2.62
C GLU A 80 14.77 -3.89 1.43
N PHE A 81 13.47 -3.75 1.18
CA PHE A 81 13.00 -3.04 0.00
C PHE A 81 13.01 -1.52 0.20
N ALA A 82 12.93 -1.06 1.44
CA ALA A 82 13.16 0.36 1.73
C ALA A 82 14.58 0.75 1.31
N ALA A 83 15.56 -0.07 1.66
CA ALA A 83 16.96 0.18 1.27
C ALA A 83 17.13 0.05 -0.24
N LYS A 84 16.55 -0.97 -0.84
CA LYS A 84 16.69 -1.23 -2.27
C LYS A 84 16.19 -0.05 -3.11
N TYR A 85 15.09 0.56 -2.70
CA TYR A 85 14.50 1.68 -3.46
C TYR A 85 14.88 3.04 -2.89
N GLY A 86 15.84 3.08 -1.99
CA GLY A 86 16.38 4.34 -1.49
C GLY A 86 15.40 5.15 -0.66
N VAL A 87 14.54 4.49 0.08
CA VAL A 87 13.60 5.18 0.97
C VAL A 87 14.35 5.62 2.21
N ARG A 88 14.56 6.94 2.32
CA ARG A 88 15.32 7.54 3.43
C ARG A 88 14.47 8.41 4.32
N ASN A 89 13.38 8.91 3.77
CA ASN A 89 12.44 9.75 4.51
C ASN A 89 11.06 9.10 4.46
N ILE A 90 10.31 9.19 5.54
CA ILE A 90 8.96 8.67 5.59
C ILE A 90 7.99 9.76 5.99
N PRO A 91 6.77 9.74 5.46
CA PRO A 91 6.26 8.75 4.53
C PRO A 91 6.87 8.90 3.12
N THR A 92 7.10 7.78 2.47
CA THR A 92 7.43 7.74 1.05
C THR A 92 6.46 6.76 0.41
N VAL A 93 5.78 7.21 -0.64
CA VAL A 93 4.81 6.38 -1.34
C VAL A 93 5.35 6.10 -2.74
N LEU A 94 5.54 4.82 -3.03
CA LEU A 94 6.08 4.37 -4.31
C LEU A 94 4.96 3.69 -5.10
N LEU A 95 4.97 3.88 -6.42
CA LEU A 95 4.03 3.22 -7.30
C LEU A 95 4.80 2.34 -8.26
N PHE A 96 4.39 1.08 -8.34
CA PHE A 96 5.00 0.07 -9.22
C PHE A 96 3.99 -0.35 -10.27
N LYS A 97 4.50 -0.62 -11.47
CA LYS A 97 3.71 -1.18 -12.55
C LYS A 97 4.59 -2.18 -13.30
N ASP A 98 4.11 -3.41 -13.43
CA ASP A 98 4.84 -4.49 -14.11
C ASP A 98 6.26 -4.66 -13.56
N GLY A 99 6.38 -4.57 -12.24
CA GLY A 99 7.65 -4.78 -11.55
C GLY A 99 8.58 -3.59 -11.54
N GLU A 100 8.18 -2.46 -12.12
CA GLU A 100 9.04 -1.29 -12.19
C GLU A 100 8.49 -0.12 -11.39
N LEU A 101 9.39 0.64 -10.78
CA LEU A 101 9.02 1.84 -10.05
C LEU A 101 8.68 2.94 -11.05
N VAL A 102 7.43 3.42 -11.02
CA VAL A 102 6.97 4.43 -11.98
C VAL A 102 6.65 5.78 -11.33
N SER A 103 6.53 5.85 -10.02
CA SER A 103 6.24 7.12 -9.33
C SER A 103 6.75 7.07 -7.90
N ARG A 104 7.23 8.21 -7.41
CA ARG A 104 7.74 8.37 -6.06
C ARG A 104 7.21 9.69 -5.49
N GLN A 105 6.55 9.62 -4.33
CA GLN A 105 6.10 10.79 -3.62
C GLN A 105 6.68 10.77 -2.22
N VAL A 106 7.54 11.74 -1.90
CA VAL A 106 8.16 11.83 -0.58
C VAL A 106 7.42 12.88 0.23
N GLY A 107 7.07 12.53 1.46
CA GLY A 107 6.33 13.42 2.35
C GLY A 107 4.83 13.35 2.15
N VAL A 108 4.12 14.20 2.87
CA VAL A 108 2.65 14.24 2.82
C VAL A 108 2.20 14.92 1.53
N ALA A 109 1.22 14.33 0.87
CA ALA A 109 0.61 14.89 -0.33
C ALA A 109 -0.90 14.73 -0.25
N PRO A 110 -1.66 15.55 -0.99
CA PRO A 110 -3.11 15.38 -1.02
C PRO A 110 -3.49 14.09 -1.75
N LYS A 111 -4.66 13.57 -1.42
CA LYS A 111 -5.16 12.32 -1.99
C LYS A 111 -5.11 12.33 -3.52
N LYS A 112 -5.41 13.47 -4.13
CA LYS A 112 -5.41 13.60 -5.58
C LYS A 112 -4.07 13.27 -6.21
N THR A 113 -2.98 13.57 -5.54
CA THR A 113 -1.64 13.24 -6.04
C THR A 113 -1.50 11.75 -6.28
N TYR A 114 -1.97 10.95 -5.34
CA TYR A 114 -1.89 9.49 -5.46
C TYR A 114 -2.89 8.96 -6.47
N GLU A 115 -4.11 9.53 -6.47
CA GLU A 115 -5.13 9.14 -7.45
C GLU A 115 -4.64 9.35 -8.88
N ASP A 116 -4.05 10.51 -9.14
CA ASP A 116 -3.56 10.82 -10.49
C ASP A 116 -2.46 9.86 -10.91
N ALA A 117 -1.54 9.52 -9.99
CA ALA A 117 -0.46 8.58 -10.29
C ALA A 117 -1.02 7.19 -10.61
N ILE A 118 -1.96 6.71 -9.80
CA ILE A 118 -2.56 5.39 -10.02
C ILE A 118 -3.30 5.38 -11.35
N ASN A 119 -4.11 6.39 -11.62
CA ASN A 119 -4.88 6.44 -12.86
C ASN A 119 -3.99 6.47 -14.09
N ALA A 120 -2.83 7.14 -14.00
CA ALA A 120 -1.89 7.16 -15.11
C ALA A 120 -1.25 5.80 -15.37
N ALA A 121 -1.27 4.90 -14.38
CA ALA A 121 -0.66 3.57 -14.50
C ALA A 121 -1.69 2.49 -14.82
N LEU A 122 -2.96 2.80 -14.84
CA LEU A 122 -4.01 1.82 -15.14
C LEU A 122 -4.03 1.40 -16.60
#